data_2b845f3f69639478230bae408b9cbfb3
#
_entry.id   2b845f3f69639478230bae408b9cbfb3
#
_cell.length_a   1.000
_cell.length_b   1.000
_cell.length_c   1.000
_cell.angle_alpha   90.00
_cell.angle_beta   90.00
_cell.angle_gamma   90.00
#
_symmetry.space_group_name_H-M   'P 1'
#
loop_
_entity.id
_entity.type
_entity.pdbx_description
1 polymer ?
#
loop_
_entity_poly.entity_id
_entity_poly.type
_entity_poly.pdbx_seq_one_letter_code
_entity_poly.pdbx_strand_id
1 'polypeptide(L)'
;VIFFIGVGAVTVGILSAPIATNGYGWSPWMAGIVAVLISAIAGWLLAYPTARLRMDYFAIVTISMGEMLRISLQAEPLLRAGTVTSAIGISQYSRPLEKWWESGMSEVVSRVLGLHVPAPYIVFLACIATVSLLLVWVLLNTVLSSPWGRILRSIREDELVSQHHGHNILIHKAASLALGAAVAALAGVLWAWLNTNIWPDFMNPVRSTFLIWAAFIVGGRGNNRGMIIGAFLIVILEFILNIMVASRGASSLPLHTITIYLDSLFSWLIVNVGGIVWSARSITEIFPRGDVLLSLPHLKLSLIGLVIVGALLTASKGILPEVPSKPKRYINKTSSFEKKEESNE
;
A
#
# COMPACT_ATOMS: atom_id res chain seq x y z
N VAL A 1 -2.43 -8.04 2.24
CA VAL A 1 -1.38 -7.21 1.59
C VAL A 1 -0.19 -7.02 2.52
N ILE A 2 -0.40 -6.52 3.74
CA ILE A 2 0.69 -6.16 4.67
C ILE A 2 1.62 -7.33 5.02
N PHE A 3 1.10 -8.55 5.13
CA PHE A 3 1.92 -9.76 5.32
C PHE A 3 3.02 -9.87 4.26
N PHE A 4 2.67 -9.74 2.98
CA PHE A 4 3.62 -9.87 1.87
C PHE A 4 4.61 -8.68 1.80
N ILE A 5 4.15 -7.47 2.13
CA ILE A 5 5.02 -6.30 2.29
C ILE A 5 6.03 -6.57 3.42
N GLY A 6 5.56 -7.10 4.55
CA GLY A 6 6.40 -7.48 5.68
C GLY A 6 7.43 -8.55 5.33
N VAL A 7 7.01 -9.63 4.67
CA VAL A 7 7.93 -10.68 4.19
C VAL A 7 8.99 -10.09 3.28
N GLY A 8 8.61 -9.21 2.33
CA GLY A 8 9.54 -8.54 1.43
C GLY A 8 10.58 -7.70 2.17
N ALA A 9 10.13 -6.83 3.07
CA ALA A 9 11.00 -5.96 3.84
C ALA A 9 11.96 -6.73 4.76
N VAL A 10 11.41 -7.70 5.52
CA VAL A 10 12.19 -8.49 6.47
C VAL A 10 13.23 -9.36 5.78
N THR A 11 12.86 -10.02 4.69
CA THR A 11 13.78 -10.86 3.91
C THR A 11 14.94 -10.05 3.37
N VAL A 12 14.69 -8.86 2.80
CA VAL A 12 15.76 -7.96 2.35
C VAL A 12 16.62 -7.52 3.52
N GLY A 13 16.00 -7.12 4.64
CA GLY A 13 16.74 -6.69 5.82
C GLY A 13 17.69 -7.76 6.34
N ILE A 14 17.24 -9.00 6.51
CA ILE A 14 18.07 -10.12 7.00
C ILE A 14 19.16 -10.50 6.00
N LEU A 15 18.83 -10.64 4.71
CA LEU A 15 19.80 -11.09 3.70
C LEU A 15 20.86 -10.04 3.41
N SER A 16 20.55 -8.74 3.45
CA SER A 16 21.50 -7.67 3.15
C SER A 16 22.19 -7.08 4.38
N ALA A 17 21.81 -7.48 5.59
CA ALA A 17 22.52 -7.10 6.80
C ALA A 17 23.94 -7.70 6.83
N PRO A 18 24.94 -6.99 7.42
CA PRO A 18 26.32 -7.47 7.52
C PRO A 18 26.44 -8.77 8.33
N ILE A 19 27.43 -9.59 8.01
CA ILE A 19 27.71 -10.84 8.74
C ILE A 19 28.03 -10.55 10.22
N ALA A 20 28.66 -9.39 10.51
CA ALA A 20 28.95 -8.96 11.87
C ALA A 20 27.69 -8.77 12.74
N THR A 21 26.53 -8.55 12.14
CA THR A 21 25.23 -8.39 12.79
C THR A 21 24.32 -9.61 12.60
N ASN A 22 24.88 -10.80 12.42
CA ASN A 22 24.16 -12.05 12.12
C ASN A 22 23.31 -12.02 10.85
N GLY A 23 23.58 -11.10 9.93
CA GLY A 23 23.01 -11.09 8.59
C GLY A 23 23.83 -11.96 7.62
N TYR A 24 23.37 -12.05 6.36
CA TYR A 24 24.04 -12.85 5.33
C TYR A 24 25.00 -12.04 4.43
N GLY A 25 24.96 -10.71 4.50
CA GLY A 25 25.85 -9.82 3.72
C GLY A 25 25.63 -9.87 2.20
N TRP A 26 24.46 -10.28 1.74
CA TRP A 26 24.16 -10.35 0.30
C TRP A 26 24.02 -8.97 -0.32
N SER A 27 24.22 -8.90 -1.64
CA SER A 27 23.94 -7.65 -2.34
C SER A 27 22.46 -7.28 -2.23
N PRO A 28 22.11 -5.99 -2.08
CA PRO A 28 20.71 -5.55 -1.92
C PRO A 28 19.80 -5.99 -3.07
N TRP A 29 20.34 -6.02 -4.30
CA TRP A 29 19.60 -6.45 -5.48
C TRP A 29 19.22 -7.94 -5.43
N MET A 30 20.18 -8.79 -5.08
CA MET A 30 19.93 -10.23 -4.94
C MET A 30 18.96 -10.49 -3.79
N ALA A 31 19.14 -9.82 -2.66
CA ALA A 31 18.22 -9.91 -1.53
C ALA A 31 16.80 -9.48 -1.91
N GLY A 32 16.66 -8.42 -2.72
CA GLY A 32 15.36 -7.96 -3.23
C GLY A 32 14.68 -8.97 -4.14
N ILE A 33 15.42 -9.57 -5.08
CA ILE A 33 14.87 -10.61 -5.98
C ILE A 33 14.40 -11.82 -5.17
N VAL A 34 15.21 -12.29 -4.24
CA VAL A 34 14.88 -13.44 -3.39
C VAL A 34 13.67 -13.14 -2.50
N ALA A 35 13.57 -11.93 -1.96
CA ALA A 35 12.40 -11.49 -1.18
C ALA A 35 11.10 -11.54 -1.98
N VAL A 36 11.13 -11.09 -3.24
CA VAL A 36 9.98 -11.15 -4.15
C VAL A 36 9.61 -12.60 -4.47
N LEU A 37 10.60 -13.47 -4.72
CA LEU A 37 10.36 -14.89 -5.01
C LEU A 37 9.78 -15.64 -3.81
N ILE A 38 10.34 -15.45 -2.61
CA ILE A 38 9.83 -16.05 -1.37
C ILE A 38 8.38 -15.63 -1.14
N SER A 39 8.08 -14.34 -1.33
CA SER A 39 6.74 -13.83 -1.17
C SER A 39 5.76 -14.37 -2.22
N ALA A 40 6.19 -14.53 -3.47
CA ALA A 40 5.40 -15.15 -4.52
C ALA A 40 5.05 -16.61 -4.19
N ILE A 41 6.03 -17.37 -3.72
CA ILE A 41 5.84 -18.77 -3.29
C ILE A 41 4.89 -18.81 -2.08
N ALA A 42 5.08 -17.95 -1.10
CA ALA A 42 4.19 -17.84 0.06
C ALA A 42 2.75 -17.53 -0.39
N GLY A 43 2.58 -16.59 -1.33
CA GLY A 43 1.27 -16.28 -1.90
C GLY A 43 0.63 -17.46 -2.62
N TRP A 44 1.42 -18.19 -3.40
CA TRP A 44 0.95 -19.41 -4.06
C TRP A 44 0.49 -20.46 -3.04
N LEU A 45 1.30 -20.75 -2.03
CA LEU A 45 0.99 -21.74 -0.99
C LEU A 45 -0.25 -21.35 -0.18
N LEU A 46 -0.39 -20.06 0.16
CA LEU A 46 -1.54 -19.52 0.89
C LEU A 46 -2.85 -19.63 0.12
N ALA A 47 -2.81 -19.68 -1.18
CA ALA A 47 -4.01 -19.80 -1.99
C ALA A 47 -4.73 -21.13 -1.75
N TYR A 48 -4.02 -22.23 -1.49
CA TYR A 48 -4.63 -23.54 -1.32
C TYR A 48 -5.61 -23.64 -0.14
N PRO A 49 -5.23 -23.24 1.08
CA PRO A 49 -6.16 -23.25 2.21
C PRO A 49 -7.22 -22.15 2.11
N THR A 50 -6.90 -21.01 1.46
CA THR A 50 -7.77 -19.84 1.45
C THR A 50 -8.70 -19.73 0.25
N ALA A 51 -8.42 -20.43 -0.85
CA ALA A 51 -9.21 -20.33 -2.10
C ALA A 51 -10.67 -20.77 -1.95
N ARG A 52 -11.00 -21.58 -0.94
CA ARG A 52 -12.36 -22.05 -0.63
C ARG A 52 -13.10 -21.15 0.36
N LEU A 53 -12.40 -20.17 0.94
CA LEU A 53 -12.99 -19.27 1.92
C LEU A 53 -13.81 -18.19 1.21
N ARG A 54 -14.89 -17.75 1.88
CA ARG A 54 -15.59 -16.54 1.47
C ARG A 54 -14.66 -15.33 1.62
N MET A 55 -14.93 -14.28 0.84
CA MET A 55 -14.10 -13.06 0.80
C MET A 55 -13.78 -12.50 2.18
N ASP A 56 -14.76 -12.49 3.09
CA ASP A 56 -14.61 -11.94 4.44
C ASP A 56 -13.60 -12.75 5.28
N TYR A 57 -13.71 -14.08 5.25
CA TYR A 57 -12.78 -14.97 5.96
C TYR A 57 -11.37 -14.92 5.38
N PHE A 58 -11.26 -14.78 4.05
CA PHE A 58 -9.97 -14.58 3.40
C PHE A 58 -9.28 -13.29 3.90
N ALA A 59 -10.04 -12.19 4.03
CA ALA A 59 -9.53 -10.94 4.56
C ALA A 59 -9.03 -11.09 6.01
N ILE A 60 -9.81 -11.75 6.87
CA ILE A 60 -9.43 -12.00 8.27
C ILE A 60 -8.15 -12.82 8.36
N VAL A 61 -8.06 -13.94 7.61
CA VAL A 61 -6.87 -14.80 7.60
C VAL A 61 -5.62 -14.02 7.16
N THR A 62 -5.72 -13.23 6.10
CA THR A 62 -4.55 -12.47 5.58
C THR A 62 -4.12 -11.35 6.53
N ILE A 63 -5.04 -10.71 7.26
CA ILE A 63 -4.71 -9.73 8.29
C ILE A 63 -4.06 -10.42 9.48
N SER A 64 -4.63 -11.53 9.96
CA SER A 64 -4.08 -12.30 11.08
C SER A 64 -2.67 -12.82 10.80
N MET A 65 -2.38 -13.27 9.57
CA MET A 65 -1.03 -13.65 9.18
C MET A 65 -0.03 -12.48 9.22
N GLY A 66 -0.48 -11.28 8.81
CA GLY A 66 0.32 -10.07 8.95
C GLY A 66 0.66 -9.77 10.41
N GLU A 67 -0.32 -9.91 11.28
CA GLU A 67 -0.15 -9.69 12.72
C GLU A 67 0.73 -10.76 13.37
N MET A 68 0.59 -12.03 12.97
CA MET A 68 1.47 -13.11 13.42
C MET A 68 2.94 -12.82 13.05
N LEU A 69 3.21 -12.38 11.82
CA LEU A 69 4.56 -12.01 11.39
C LEU A 69 5.08 -10.82 12.22
N ARG A 70 4.25 -9.81 12.47
CA ARG A 70 4.61 -8.66 13.30
C ARG A 70 5.00 -9.07 14.72
N ILE A 71 4.19 -9.91 15.37
CA ILE A 71 4.45 -10.42 16.71
C ILE A 71 5.70 -11.30 16.72
N SER A 72 5.89 -12.16 15.71
CA SER A 72 7.08 -13.00 15.58
C SER A 72 8.35 -12.15 15.49
N LEU A 73 8.33 -11.05 14.73
CA LEU A 73 9.46 -10.11 14.66
C LEU A 73 9.75 -9.42 16.00
N GLN A 74 8.74 -9.24 16.84
CA GLN A 74 8.92 -8.68 18.18
C GLN A 74 9.48 -9.70 19.16
N ALA A 75 9.05 -10.96 19.03
CA ALA A 75 9.37 -12.03 19.99
C ALA A 75 10.70 -12.70 19.71
N GLU A 76 11.01 -13.02 18.43
CA GLU A 76 12.14 -13.86 18.05
C GLU A 76 13.42 -13.07 17.76
N PRO A 77 14.48 -13.23 18.59
CA PRO A 77 15.75 -12.54 18.38
C PRO A 77 16.42 -12.87 17.04
N LEU A 78 16.26 -14.10 16.53
CA LEU A 78 16.82 -14.55 15.25
C LEU A 78 16.31 -13.73 14.05
N LEU A 79 15.06 -13.25 14.13
CA LEU A 79 14.46 -12.40 13.09
C LEU A 79 14.90 -10.94 13.19
N ARG A 80 15.66 -10.58 14.20
CA ARG A 80 16.13 -9.20 14.44
C ARG A 80 17.52 -8.93 13.88
N ALA A 81 18.09 -9.80 13.06
CA ALA A 81 19.44 -9.70 12.50
C ALA A 81 20.39 -8.81 13.34
N GLY A 82 21.05 -9.41 14.35
CA GLY A 82 22.19 -8.81 15.04
C GLY A 82 21.95 -7.70 16.06
N THR A 83 20.72 -7.38 16.44
CA THR A 83 20.51 -6.46 17.54
C THR A 83 20.65 -7.17 18.87
N VAL A 84 21.87 -7.18 19.42
CA VAL A 84 22.14 -7.58 20.81
C VAL A 84 21.61 -6.55 21.79
N THR A 85 21.30 -5.35 21.32
CA THR A 85 20.74 -4.25 22.09
C THR A 85 19.22 -4.30 22.13
N SER A 86 18.63 -3.66 23.12
CA SER A 86 17.18 -3.54 23.36
C SER A 86 16.35 -2.92 22.20
N ALA A 87 16.97 -2.51 21.12
CA ALA A 87 16.30 -1.97 19.95
C ALA A 87 15.59 -3.08 19.16
N ILE A 88 14.28 -3.01 19.09
CA ILE A 88 13.44 -3.90 18.32
C ILE A 88 13.51 -3.46 16.85
N GLY A 89 14.00 -4.33 15.96
CA GLY A 89 14.04 -4.05 14.53
C GLY A 89 15.31 -4.55 13.83
N ILE A 90 15.28 -4.53 12.49
CA ILE A 90 16.42 -4.87 11.65
C ILE A 90 17.02 -3.58 11.13
N SER A 91 18.29 -3.34 11.43
CA SER A 91 19.02 -2.12 11.04
C SER A 91 20.35 -2.45 10.38
N GLN A 92 21.05 -1.43 9.87
CA GLN A 92 22.38 -1.54 9.28
C GLN A 92 22.50 -2.44 8.04
N TYR A 93 21.40 -2.72 7.36
CA TYR A 93 21.45 -3.43 6.09
C TYR A 93 21.87 -2.50 4.95
N SER A 94 22.55 -3.08 3.94
CA SER A 94 23.07 -2.32 2.81
C SER A 94 21.93 -1.91 1.85
N ARG A 95 22.04 -0.70 1.29
CA ARG A 95 21.15 -0.16 0.28
C ARG A 95 21.78 -0.24 -1.12
N PRO A 96 20.96 -0.33 -2.20
CA PRO A 96 21.50 -0.44 -3.54
C PRO A 96 22.28 0.82 -3.96
N LEU A 97 23.50 0.65 -4.42
CA LEU A 97 24.37 1.71 -4.98
C LEU A 97 24.55 2.95 -4.08
N GLU A 98 24.39 2.83 -2.76
CA GLU A 98 24.52 3.93 -1.82
C GLU A 98 25.92 4.57 -1.88
N LYS A 99 26.97 3.75 -1.81
CA LYS A 99 28.37 4.21 -1.91
C LYS A 99 28.67 4.90 -3.24
N TRP A 100 28.11 4.41 -4.34
CA TRP A 100 28.26 5.01 -5.65
C TRP A 100 27.52 6.37 -5.76
N TRP A 101 26.38 6.48 -5.13
CA TRP A 101 25.66 7.75 -5.05
C TRP A 101 26.46 8.80 -4.27
N GLU A 102 27.00 8.43 -3.15
CA GLU A 102 27.79 9.31 -2.28
C GLU A 102 29.17 9.69 -2.89
N SER A 103 29.74 8.83 -3.74
CA SER A 103 31.07 9.03 -4.35
C SER A 103 31.15 10.10 -5.44
N GLY A 104 30.03 10.83 -5.73
CA GLY A 104 30.06 11.95 -6.66
C GLY A 104 28.78 12.10 -7.49
N MET A 105 27.94 11.06 -7.59
CA MET A 105 26.71 11.15 -8.38
C MET A 105 25.67 12.11 -7.77
N SER A 106 25.66 12.22 -6.44
CA SER A 106 24.85 13.19 -5.69
C SER A 106 25.12 14.64 -6.09
N GLU A 107 26.38 14.99 -6.37
CA GLU A 107 26.79 16.32 -6.82
C GLU A 107 26.37 16.59 -8.27
N VAL A 108 26.53 15.59 -9.16
CA VAL A 108 26.11 15.70 -10.55
C VAL A 108 24.62 15.96 -10.65
N VAL A 109 23.81 15.16 -9.94
CA VAL A 109 22.36 15.30 -9.90
C VAL A 109 21.95 16.62 -9.25
N SER A 110 22.61 17.05 -8.19
CA SER A 110 22.39 18.35 -7.56
C SER A 110 22.59 19.50 -8.55
N ARG A 111 23.65 19.43 -9.35
CA ARG A 111 23.96 20.44 -10.37
C ARG A 111 22.90 20.50 -11.48
N VAL A 112 22.40 19.34 -11.89
CA VAL A 112 21.32 19.24 -12.89
C VAL A 112 19.99 19.78 -12.35
N LEU A 113 19.69 19.51 -11.08
CA LEU A 113 18.45 19.96 -10.42
C LEU A 113 18.54 21.39 -9.85
N GLY A 114 19.69 22.06 -9.95
CA GLY A 114 19.89 23.40 -9.42
C GLY A 114 19.83 23.47 -7.89
N LEU A 115 20.19 22.39 -7.19
CA LEU A 115 20.22 22.33 -5.73
C LEU A 115 21.55 22.89 -5.20
N HIS A 116 21.51 23.63 -4.09
CA HIS A 116 22.71 24.16 -3.45
C HIS A 116 23.41 23.15 -2.54
N VAL A 117 22.82 21.98 -2.32
CA VAL A 117 23.32 20.90 -1.44
C VAL A 117 23.34 19.60 -2.23
N PRO A 118 24.28 18.67 -1.97
CA PRO A 118 24.30 17.36 -2.62
C PRO A 118 22.95 16.67 -2.55
N ALA A 119 22.48 16.12 -3.66
CA ALA A 119 21.16 15.52 -3.75
C ALA A 119 21.04 14.33 -2.77
N PRO A 120 20.03 14.28 -1.90
CA PRO A 120 19.87 13.20 -0.93
C PRO A 120 19.59 11.87 -1.66
N TYR A 121 20.01 10.76 -1.06
CA TYR A 121 19.83 9.41 -1.60
C TYR A 121 18.35 9.07 -1.92
N ILE A 122 17.40 9.71 -1.24
CA ILE A 122 15.96 9.54 -1.49
C ILE A 122 15.57 9.88 -2.94
N VAL A 123 16.28 10.78 -3.63
CA VAL A 123 16.04 11.12 -5.03
C VAL A 123 16.33 9.91 -5.93
N PHE A 124 17.42 9.21 -5.67
CA PHE A 124 17.77 7.99 -6.39
C PHE A 124 16.74 6.87 -6.14
N LEU A 125 16.32 6.69 -4.89
CA LEU A 125 15.26 5.74 -4.53
C LEU A 125 13.93 6.09 -5.20
N ALA A 126 13.58 7.38 -5.30
CA ALA A 126 12.38 7.81 -6.01
C ALA A 126 12.43 7.44 -7.50
N CYS A 127 13.59 7.54 -8.14
CA CYS A 127 13.77 7.06 -9.52
C CYS A 127 13.57 5.53 -9.62
N ILE A 128 14.18 4.75 -8.73
CA ILE A 128 13.99 3.28 -8.69
C ILE A 128 12.52 2.94 -8.45
N ALA A 129 11.87 3.59 -7.51
CA ALA A 129 10.45 3.37 -7.21
C ALA A 129 9.55 3.71 -8.42
N THR A 130 9.83 4.81 -9.11
CA THR A 130 9.09 5.21 -10.32
C THR A 130 9.27 4.19 -11.46
N VAL A 131 10.51 3.74 -11.70
CA VAL A 131 10.78 2.71 -12.70
C VAL A 131 10.09 1.40 -12.33
N SER A 132 10.15 0.99 -11.05
CA SER A 132 9.47 -0.21 -10.56
C SER A 132 7.95 -0.10 -10.72
N LEU A 133 7.36 1.06 -10.42
CA LEU A 133 5.94 1.31 -10.63
C LEU A 133 5.53 1.18 -12.10
N LEU A 134 6.32 1.76 -13.02
CA LEU A 134 6.07 1.67 -14.45
C LEU A 134 6.18 0.23 -14.96
N LEU A 135 7.19 -0.52 -14.50
CA LEU A 135 7.36 -1.94 -14.85
C LEU A 135 6.16 -2.77 -14.35
N VAL A 136 5.75 -2.59 -13.10
CA VAL A 136 4.57 -3.28 -12.54
C VAL A 136 3.31 -2.88 -13.29
N TRP A 137 3.14 -1.61 -13.63
CA TRP A 137 1.98 -1.15 -14.39
C TRP A 137 1.91 -1.77 -15.80
N VAL A 138 3.03 -1.82 -16.52
CA VAL A 138 3.13 -2.48 -17.83
C VAL A 138 2.86 -3.99 -17.69
N LEU A 139 3.47 -4.65 -16.69
CA LEU A 139 3.25 -6.05 -16.38
C LEU A 139 1.76 -6.35 -16.17
N LEU A 140 1.11 -5.61 -15.27
CA LEU A 140 -0.31 -5.82 -14.96
C LEU A 140 -1.21 -5.56 -16.16
N ASN A 141 -0.95 -4.51 -16.95
CA ASN A 141 -1.72 -4.26 -18.16
C ASN A 141 -1.57 -5.37 -19.20
N THR A 142 -0.35 -5.89 -19.38
CA THR A 142 -0.08 -7.01 -20.29
C THR A 142 -0.78 -8.29 -19.81
N VAL A 143 -0.68 -8.58 -18.54
CA VAL A 143 -1.34 -9.74 -17.90
C VAL A 143 -2.86 -9.65 -18.03
N LEU A 144 -3.46 -8.50 -17.73
CA LEU A 144 -4.91 -8.30 -17.80
C LEU A 144 -5.46 -8.28 -19.23
N SER A 145 -4.65 -7.92 -20.22
CA SER A 145 -5.03 -7.97 -21.63
C SER A 145 -4.85 -9.35 -22.27
N SER A 146 -4.11 -10.24 -21.62
CA SER A 146 -3.81 -11.59 -22.08
C SER A 146 -5.03 -12.54 -22.02
N PRO A 147 -4.94 -13.75 -22.62
CA PRO A 147 -5.96 -14.79 -22.44
C PRO A 147 -6.21 -15.13 -20.97
N TRP A 148 -5.15 -15.16 -20.14
CA TRP A 148 -5.24 -15.42 -18.71
C TRP A 148 -6.07 -14.35 -17.99
N GLY A 149 -5.92 -13.06 -18.34
CA GLY A 149 -6.73 -11.98 -17.79
C GLY A 149 -8.22 -12.10 -18.13
N ARG A 150 -8.57 -12.71 -19.29
CA ARG A 150 -9.96 -13.02 -19.63
C ARG A 150 -10.55 -14.09 -18.73
N ILE A 151 -9.78 -15.15 -18.45
CA ILE A 151 -10.17 -16.21 -17.52
C ILE A 151 -10.38 -15.65 -16.11
N LEU A 152 -9.49 -14.78 -15.62
CA LEU A 152 -9.65 -14.14 -14.31
C LEU A 152 -10.94 -13.30 -14.22
N ARG A 153 -11.31 -12.62 -15.29
CA ARG A 153 -12.58 -11.85 -15.32
C ARG A 153 -13.78 -12.78 -15.30
N SER A 154 -13.78 -13.89 -16.05
CA SER A 154 -14.88 -14.85 -16.00
C SER A 154 -15.04 -15.47 -14.61
N ILE A 155 -13.92 -15.83 -13.94
CA ILE A 155 -13.95 -16.32 -12.56
C ILE A 155 -14.52 -15.27 -11.58
N ARG A 156 -14.24 -13.98 -11.80
CA ARG A 156 -14.77 -12.89 -10.99
C ARG A 156 -16.29 -12.71 -11.17
N GLU A 157 -16.80 -12.93 -12.38
CA GLU A 157 -18.21 -12.80 -12.69
C GLU A 157 -19.00 -14.02 -12.18
N ASP A 158 -18.58 -15.21 -12.54
CA ASP A 158 -19.19 -16.45 -12.06
C ASP A 158 -18.16 -17.59 -12.01
N GLU A 159 -17.88 -18.05 -10.79
CA GLU A 159 -16.91 -19.10 -10.53
C GLU A 159 -17.37 -20.48 -11.01
N LEU A 160 -18.67 -20.79 -10.84
CA LEU A 160 -19.24 -22.07 -11.22
C LEU A 160 -19.29 -22.22 -12.75
N VAL A 161 -19.74 -21.18 -13.44
CA VAL A 161 -19.75 -21.17 -14.91
C VAL A 161 -18.34 -21.35 -15.47
N SER A 162 -17.35 -20.65 -14.90
CA SER A 162 -15.95 -20.79 -15.32
C SER A 162 -15.41 -22.19 -15.10
N GLN A 163 -15.81 -22.88 -14.02
CA GLN A 163 -15.46 -24.25 -13.73
C GLN A 163 -16.06 -25.22 -14.76
N HIS A 164 -17.31 -25.02 -15.15
CA HIS A 164 -17.97 -25.84 -16.17
C HIS A 164 -17.32 -25.69 -17.56
N HIS A 165 -16.67 -24.57 -17.83
CA HIS A 165 -15.84 -24.37 -19.03
C HIS A 165 -14.46 -25.04 -18.95
N GLY A 166 -14.18 -25.83 -17.92
CA GLY A 166 -12.94 -26.61 -17.76
C GLY A 166 -11.77 -25.83 -17.17
N HIS A 167 -11.98 -24.63 -16.64
CA HIS A 167 -10.90 -23.87 -16.00
C HIS A 167 -10.66 -24.33 -14.57
N ASN A 168 -9.39 -24.57 -14.23
CA ASN A 168 -8.99 -24.88 -12.85
C ASN A 168 -8.91 -23.60 -12.03
N ILE A 169 -9.99 -23.28 -11.31
CA ILE A 169 -10.14 -22.05 -10.53
C ILE A 169 -9.05 -21.90 -9.49
N LEU A 170 -8.68 -22.99 -8.81
CA LEU A 170 -7.67 -22.98 -7.74
C LEU A 170 -6.32 -22.49 -8.25
N ILE A 171 -5.86 -23.02 -9.39
CA ILE A 171 -4.57 -22.62 -10.00
C ILE A 171 -4.60 -21.15 -10.40
N HIS A 172 -5.70 -20.67 -10.98
CA HIS A 172 -5.83 -19.28 -11.41
C HIS A 172 -5.88 -18.30 -10.22
N LYS A 173 -6.57 -18.68 -9.14
CA LYS A 173 -6.57 -17.92 -7.88
C LYS A 173 -5.17 -17.92 -7.23
N ALA A 174 -4.48 -19.07 -7.22
CA ALA A 174 -3.13 -19.20 -6.68
C ALA A 174 -2.13 -18.33 -7.44
N ALA A 175 -2.16 -18.39 -8.78
CA ALA A 175 -1.30 -17.55 -9.62
C ALA A 175 -1.57 -16.04 -9.42
N SER A 176 -2.83 -15.66 -9.29
CA SER A 176 -3.21 -14.26 -9.03
C SER A 176 -2.73 -13.79 -7.66
N LEU A 177 -2.85 -14.63 -6.62
CA LEU A 177 -2.36 -14.31 -5.28
C LEU A 177 -0.83 -14.27 -5.23
N ALA A 178 -0.14 -15.17 -5.92
CA ALA A 178 1.32 -15.16 -6.04
C ALA A 178 1.83 -13.89 -6.74
N LEU A 179 1.19 -13.47 -7.82
CA LEU A 179 1.53 -12.22 -8.51
C LEU A 179 1.30 -11.00 -7.61
N GLY A 180 0.17 -10.95 -6.92
CA GLY A 180 -0.13 -9.90 -5.96
C GLY A 180 0.83 -9.87 -4.78
N ALA A 181 1.26 -11.03 -4.28
CA ALA A 181 2.25 -11.19 -3.24
C ALA A 181 3.64 -10.69 -3.69
N ALA A 182 4.05 -11.02 -4.92
CA ALA A 182 5.30 -10.55 -5.51
C ALA A 182 5.36 -9.02 -5.61
N VAL A 183 4.29 -8.41 -6.11
CA VAL A 183 4.18 -6.93 -6.22
C VAL A 183 4.17 -6.28 -4.84
N ALA A 184 3.45 -6.87 -3.87
CA ALA A 184 3.44 -6.36 -2.50
C ALA A 184 4.82 -6.47 -1.83
N ALA A 185 5.54 -7.57 -2.05
CA ALA A 185 6.91 -7.73 -1.55
C ALA A 185 7.88 -6.73 -2.17
N LEU A 186 7.76 -6.44 -3.47
CA LEU A 186 8.55 -5.40 -4.13
C LEU A 186 8.35 -4.03 -3.46
N ALA A 187 7.11 -3.70 -3.11
CA ALA A 187 6.83 -2.48 -2.33
C ALA A 187 7.48 -2.53 -0.94
N GLY A 188 7.50 -3.70 -0.28
CA GLY A 188 8.19 -3.92 1.00
C GLY A 188 9.71 -3.74 0.90
N VAL A 189 10.31 -4.23 -0.18
CA VAL A 189 11.75 -4.05 -0.49
C VAL A 189 12.08 -2.57 -0.64
N LEU A 190 11.31 -1.84 -1.45
CA LEU A 190 11.51 -0.39 -1.65
C LEU A 190 11.32 0.40 -0.35
N TRP A 191 10.33 0.01 0.44
CA TRP A 191 10.09 0.60 1.76
C TRP A 191 11.27 0.37 2.72
N ALA A 192 11.84 -0.85 2.74
CA ALA A 192 13.02 -1.17 3.54
C ALA A 192 14.22 -0.30 3.14
N TRP A 193 14.51 -0.18 1.84
CA TRP A 193 15.61 0.67 1.37
C TRP A 193 15.41 2.16 1.70
N LEU A 194 14.16 2.61 1.81
CA LEU A 194 13.87 3.99 2.20
C LEU A 194 14.16 4.24 3.69
N ASN A 195 13.72 3.33 4.56
CA ASN A 195 13.68 3.59 6.01
C ASN A 195 14.96 3.20 6.77
N THR A 196 15.90 2.49 6.17
CA THR A 196 17.18 2.05 6.81
C THR A 196 17.04 1.23 8.09
N ASN A 197 15.85 1.14 8.63
CA ASN A 197 15.50 0.36 9.81
C ASN A 197 14.08 -0.19 9.65
N ILE A 198 13.91 -1.48 9.92
CA ILE A 198 12.63 -2.18 9.80
C ILE A 198 12.08 -2.41 11.19
N TRP A 199 11.14 -1.56 11.61
CA TRP A 199 10.43 -1.68 12.87
C TRP A 199 9.18 -2.54 12.68
N PRO A 200 8.89 -3.49 13.57
CA PRO A 200 7.68 -4.33 13.43
C PRO A 200 6.38 -3.53 13.37
N ASP A 201 6.37 -2.32 13.94
CA ASP A 201 5.20 -1.46 14.00
C ASP A 201 4.73 -0.93 12.63
N PHE A 202 5.59 -0.96 11.58
CA PHE A 202 5.16 -0.61 10.21
C PHE A 202 4.10 -1.58 9.67
N MET A 203 4.08 -2.80 10.19
CA MET A 203 3.11 -3.83 9.82
C MET A 203 1.75 -3.67 10.52
N ASN A 204 1.56 -2.62 11.32
CA ASN A 204 0.28 -2.37 11.98
C ASN A 204 -0.84 -2.21 10.92
N PRO A 205 -1.87 -3.08 10.93
CA PRO A 205 -2.93 -3.08 9.91
C PRO A 205 -3.67 -1.75 9.81
N VAL A 206 -3.83 -1.06 10.92
CA VAL A 206 -4.56 0.21 10.98
C VAL A 206 -3.82 1.30 10.19
N ARG A 207 -2.49 1.33 10.27
CA ARG A 207 -1.68 2.36 9.60
C ARG A 207 -1.35 2.06 8.14
N SER A 208 -1.33 0.78 7.77
CA SER A 208 -0.89 0.36 6.44
C SER A 208 -2.03 -0.19 5.57
N THR A 209 -2.75 -1.20 6.05
CA THR A 209 -3.81 -1.84 5.25
C THR A 209 -4.96 -0.89 4.98
N PHE A 210 -5.38 -0.10 5.98
CA PHE A 210 -6.48 0.85 5.80
C PHE A 210 -6.13 1.98 4.83
N LEU A 211 -4.87 2.47 4.80
CA LEU A 211 -4.44 3.45 3.82
C LEU A 211 -4.49 2.90 2.39
N ILE A 212 -4.07 1.65 2.19
CA ILE A 212 -4.15 0.98 0.90
C ILE A 212 -5.62 0.81 0.47
N TRP A 213 -6.50 0.44 1.40
CA TRP A 213 -7.94 0.34 1.13
C TRP A 213 -8.56 1.69 0.80
N ALA A 214 -8.17 2.75 1.51
CA ALA A 214 -8.58 4.11 1.22
C ALA A 214 -8.20 4.51 -0.21
N ALA A 215 -6.95 4.27 -0.61
CA ALA A 215 -6.46 4.52 -1.95
C ALA A 215 -7.25 3.74 -3.03
N PHE A 216 -7.56 2.47 -2.75
CA PHE A 216 -8.35 1.61 -3.64
C PHE A 216 -9.79 2.10 -3.81
N ILE A 217 -10.44 2.53 -2.72
CA ILE A 217 -11.82 3.01 -2.74
C ILE A 217 -11.90 4.37 -3.45
N VAL A 218 -11.04 5.31 -3.06
CA VAL A 218 -11.00 6.66 -3.63
C VAL A 218 -10.62 6.63 -5.11
N GLY A 219 -9.65 5.82 -5.48
CA GLY A 219 -9.17 5.70 -6.85
C GLY A 219 -10.18 5.11 -7.83
N GLY A 220 -10.90 4.08 -7.39
CA GLY A 220 -11.88 3.36 -8.18
C GLY A 220 -11.53 1.89 -8.39
N ARG A 221 -12.49 1.04 -8.07
CA ARG A 221 -12.35 -0.43 -8.14
C ARG A 221 -12.24 -0.88 -9.60
N GLY A 222 -11.27 -1.76 -9.88
CA GLY A 222 -11.11 -2.39 -11.21
C GLY A 222 -10.40 -1.54 -12.25
N ASN A 223 -9.91 -0.34 -11.92
CA ASN A 223 -9.16 0.50 -12.83
C ASN A 223 -7.73 0.77 -12.28
N ASN A 224 -6.70 0.20 -12.96
CA ASN A 224 -5.31 0.37 -12.56
C ASN A 224 -4.87 1.85 -12.50
N ARG A 225 -5.35 2.68 -13.41
CA ARG A 225 -5.04 4.13 -13.43
C ARG A 225 -5.70 4.83 -12.25
N GLY A 226 -6.94 4.46 -11.93
CA GLY A 226 -7.66 4.97 -10.77
C GLY A 226 -6.93 4.66 -9.47
N MET A 227 -6.44 3.43 -9.31
CA MET A 227 -5.68 3.05 -8.12
C MET A 227 -4.39 3.86 -7.93
N ILE A 228 -3.66 4.16 -8.99
CA ILE A 228 -2.46 5.01 -8.93
C ILE A 228 -2.84 6.42 -8.46
N ILE A 229 -3.85 7.02 -9.06
CA ILE A 229 -4.33 8.37 -8.68
C ILE A 229 -4.82 8.36 -7.23
N GLY A 230 -5.59 7.36 -6.82
CA GLY A 230 -6.07 7.22 -5.45
C GLY A 230 -4.93 7.09 -4.45
N ALA A 231 -3.87 6.33 -4.77
CA ALA A 231 -2.69 6.21 -3.94
C ALA A 231 -1.97 7.56 -3.77
N PHE A 232 -1.76 8.32 -4.85
CA PHE A 232 -1.16 9.65 -4.77
C PHE A 232 -1.99 10.60 -3.93
N LEU A 233 -3.32 10.61 -4.09
CA LEU A 233 -4.21 11.48 -3.31
C LEU A 233 -4.15 11.15 -1.81
N ILE A 234 -4.17 9.88 -1.44
CA ILE A 234 -4.09 9.47 -0.03
C ILE A 234 -2.71 9.79 0.54
N VAL A 235 -1.62 9.59 -0.20
CA VAL A 235 -0.27 9.95 0.25
C VAL A 235 -0.11 11.45 0.42
N ILE A 236 -0.62 12.27 -0.50
CA ILE A 236 -0.62 13.73 -0.37
C ILE A 236 -1.44 14.17 0.85
N LEU A 237 -2.62 13.58 1.05
CA LEU A 237 -3.44 13.84 2.23
C LEU A 237 -2.67 13.49 3.51
N GLU A 238 -2.06 12.30 3.56
CA GLU A 238 -1.26 11.87 4.70
C GLU A 238 -0.08 12.82 4.95
N PHE A 239 0.59 13.27 3.91
CA PHE A 239 1.70 14.23 4.01
C PHE A 239 1.25 15.57 4.59
N ILE A 240 0.11 16.11 4.12
CA ILE A 240 -0.47 17.36 4.65
C ILE A 240 -0.82 17.19 6.14
N LEU A 241 -1.45 16.08 6.51
CA LEU A 241 -1.79 15.79 7.90
C LEU A 241 -0.55 15.61 8.79
N ASN A 242 0.53 15.02 8.26
CA ASN A 242 1.80 14.92 8.97
C ASN A 242 2.44 16.30 9.22
N ILE A 243 2.39 17.21 8.22
CA ILE A 243 2.84 18.60 8.40
C ILE A 243 2.00 19.29 9.47
N MET A 244 0.70 19.10 9.49
CA MET A 244 -0.18 19.65 10.53
C MET A 244 0.21 19.15 11.93
N VAL A 245 0.48 17.86 12.08
CA VAL A 245 0.94 17.29 13.35
C VAL A 245 2.29 17.89 13.78
N ALA A 246 3.23 18.02 12.83
CA ALA A 246 4.54 18.60 13.09
C ALA A 246 4.47 20.10 13.41
N SER A 247 3.59 20.85 12.74
CA SER A 247 3.44 22.30 12.91
C SER A 247 2.91 22.72 14.28
N ARG A 248 2.34 21.80 15.05
CA ARG A 248 1.93 22.08 16.43
C ARG A 248 3.12 22.42 17.34
N GLY A 249 4.25 21.75 17.16
CA GLY A 249 5.47 21.99 17.94
C GLY A 249 6.37 23.12 17.43
N ALA A 250 6.11 23.65 16.24
CA ALA A 250 6.97 24.62 15.59
C ALA A 250 6.16 25.72 14.88
N SER A 251 6.16 26.91 15.45
CA SER A 251 5.44 28.08 14.91
C SER A 251 5.94 28.56 13.52
N SER A 252 7.14 28.12 13.12
CA SER A 252 7.74 28.46 11.83
C SER A 252 7.24 27.59 10.67
N LEU A 253 6.51 26.50 10.94
CA LEU A 253 6.03 25.62 9.90
C LEU A 253 4.74 26.12 9.23
N PRO A 254 4.56 25.88 7.93
CA PRO A 254 3.31 26.19 7.25
C PRO A 254 2.17 25.40 7.90
N LEU A 255 0.97 25.97 7.92
CA LEU A 255 -0.24 25.42 8.52
C LEU A 255 -0.33 25.51 10.06
N HIS A 256 0.63 26.11 10.77
CA HIS A 256 0.58 26.28 12.22
C HIS A 256 -0.72 26.96 12.68
N THR A 257 -1.10 28.05 12.05
CA THR A 257 -2.33 28.79 12.35
C THR A 257 -3.58 27.94 12.16
N ILE A 258 -3.65 27.19 11.05
CA ILE A 258 -4.78 26.29 10.75
C ILE A 258 -4.85 25.18 11.80
N THR A 259 -3.71 24.62 12.19
CA THR A 259 -3.64 23.57 13.21
C THR A 259 -4.16 24.05 14.57
N ILE A 260 -3.82 25.27 14.99
CA ILE A 260 -4.34 25.85 16.25
C ILE A 260 -5.85 26.07 16.16
N TYR A 261 -6.36 26.58 15.04
CA TYR A 261 -7.81 26.75 14.86
C TYR A 261 -8.55 25.41 14.89
N LEU A 262 -8.02 24.37 14.26
CA LEU A 262 -8.62 23.03 14.31
C LEU A 262 -8.57 22.44 15.72
N ASP A 263 -7.46 22.59 16.43
CA ASP A 263 -7.33 22.12 17.82
C ASP A 263 -8.32 22.84 18.74
N SER A 264 -8.50 24.14 18.59
CA SER A 264 -9.48 24.93 19.33
C SER A 264 -10.93 24.53 19.01
N LEU A 265 -11.24 24.29 17.73
CA LEU A 265 -12.55 23.86 17.28
C LEU A 265 -12.90 22.45 17.80
N PHE A 266 -11.96 21.54 17.76
CA PHE A 266 -12.16 20.20 18.30
C PHE A 266 -12.29 20.18 19.82
N SER A 267 -11.48 20.96 20.53
CA SER A 267 -11.61 21.13 21.99
C SER A 267 -12.99 21.70 22.35
N TRP A 268 -13.44 22.72 21.61
CA TRP A 268 -14.77 23.29 21.80
C TRP A 268 -15.88 22.25 21.54
N LEU A 269 -15.75 21.46 20.46
CA LEU A 269 -16.73 20.44 20.08
C LEU A 269 -16.83 19.32 21.15
N ILE A 270 -15.69 18.86 21.66
CA ILE A 270 -15.65 17.84 22.71
C ILE A 270 -16.26 18.37 24.03
N VAL A 271 -15.91 19.58 24.41
CA VAL A 271 -16.43 20.18 25.65
C VAL A 271 -17.94 20.43 25.57
N ASN A 272 -18.42 20.96 24.43
CA ASN A 272 -19.84 21.32 24.30
C ASN A 272 -20.73 20.15 23.88
N VAL A 273 -20.29 19.30 22.93
CA VAL A 273 -21.09 18.15 22.48
C VAL A 273 -20.89 16.96 23.40
N GLY A 274 -19.67 16.68 23.83
CA GLY A 274 -19.37 15.64 24.80
C GLY A 274 -19.98 15.91 26.17
N GLY A 275 -20.07 17.17 26.58
CA GLY A 275 -20.76 17.59 27.82
C GLY A 275 -22.26 17.38 27.81
N ILE A 276 -22.88 17.30 26.62
CA ILE A 276 -24.31 16.94 26.47
C ILE A 276 -24.52 15.44 26.61
N VAL A 277 -23.58 14.62 26.14
CA VAL A 277 -23.68 13.16 26.12
C VAL A 277 -23.17 12.53 27.42
N TRP A 278 -22.11 13.09 28.02
CA TRP A 278 -21.58 12.71 29.32
C TRP A 278 -21.73 13.87 30.28
N SER A 279 -22.19 13.61 31.52
CA SER A 279 -22.27 14.68 32.53
C SER A 279 -20.94 15.41 32.62
N ALA A 280 -20.98 16.73 32.44
CA ALA A 280 -19.81 17.62 32.29
C ALA A 280 -18.73 17.48 33.38
N ARG A 281 -19.10 16.89 34.51
CA ARG A 281 -18.24 16.63 35.68
C ARG A 281 -17.19 15.53 35.41
N SER A 282 -17.51 14.50 34.63
CA SER A 282 -16.62 13.37 34.37
C SER A 282 -15.52 13.72 33.37
N ILE A 283 -15.77 14.62 32.42
CA ILE A 283 -14.79 14.99 31.38
C ILE A 283 -13.75 15.96 31.96
N THR A 284 -14.18 16.92 32.76
CA THR A 284 -13.28 17.91 33.41
C THR A 284 -12.42 17.33 34.53
N GLU A 285 -12.85 16.24 35.18
CA GLU A 285 -12.06 15.51 36.17
C GLU A 285 -11.06 14.53 35.55
N ILE A 286 -11.40 13.90 34.41
CA ILE A 286 -10.52 12.96 33.69
C ILE A 286 -9.44 13.68 32.87
N PHE A 287 -9.75 14.89 32.36
CA PHE A 287 -8.83 15.67 31.54
C PHE A 287 -8.67 17.07 32.14
N PRO A 288 -7.64 17.31 32.99
CA PRO A 288 -7.37 18.62 33.55
C PRO A 288 -7.15 19.66 32.45
N ARG A 289 -7.69 20.86 32.65
CA ARG A 289 -7.59 22.00 31.74
C ARG A 289 -6.14 22.26 31.35
N GLY A 290 -5.83 22.12 30.07
CA GLY A 290 -4.53 22.48 29.49
C GLY A 290 -3.86 21.34 28.73
N ASP A 291 -4.18 20.09 28.98
CA ASP A 291 -3.67 18.97 28.21
C ASP A 291 -4.64 18.58 27.08
N VAL A 292 -4.07 18.36 25.93
CA VAL A 292 -4.73 18.12 24.67
C VAL A 292 -5.65 16.91 24.75
N LEU A 293 -6.94 17.15 24.71
CA LEU A 293 -7.97 16.11 24.66
C LEU A 293 -7.87 15.19 23.44
N LEU A 294 -7.32 15.68 22.35
CA LEU A 294 -7.06 14.91 21.13
C LEU A 294 -5.58 15.00 20.78
N SER A 295 -4.89 13.86 20.84
CA SER A 295 -3.58 13.81 20.22
C SER A 295 -3.76 13.93 18.69
N LEU A 296 -3.14 14.90 18.05
CA LEU A 296 -3.18 15.12 16.60
C LEU A 296 -2.90 13.84 15.77
N PRO A 297 -2.03 12.90 16.19
CA PRO A 297 -1.87 11.62 15.52
C PRO A 297 -3.16 10.79 15.44
N HIS A 298 -4.01 10.81 16.46
CA HIS A 298 -5.30 10.11 16.44
C HIS A 298 -6.33 10.86 15.59
N LEU A 299 -6.30 12.20 15.61
CA LEU A 299 -7.10 13.02 14.71
C LEU A 299 -6.78 12.74 13.24
N LYS A 300 -5.52 12.55 12.88
CA LYS A 300 -5.10 12.14 11.54
C LYS A 300 -5.81 10.87 11.09
N LEU A 301 -5.84 9.83 11.95
CA LEU A 301 -6.52 8.57 11.62
C LEU A 301 -8.04 8.75 11.46
N SER A 302 -8.65 9.57 12.31
CA SER A 302 -10.08 9.90 12.21
C SER A 302 -10.41 10.65 10.93
N LEU A 303 -9.57 11.60 10.52
CA LEU A 303 -9.75 12.34 9.26
C LEU A 303 -9.59 11.43 8.03
N ILE A 304 -8.64 10.50 8.03
CA ILE A 304 -8.51 9.50 6.96
C ILE A 304 -9.78 8.64 6.91
N GLY A 305 -10.28 8.19 8.05
CA GLY A 305 -11.54 7.44 8.13
C GLY A 305 -12.73 8.24 7.56
N LEU A 306 -12.82 9.53 7.90
CA LEU A 306 -13.85 10.42 7.39
C LEU A 306 -13.75 10.63 5.87
N VAL A 307 -12.54 10.74 5.33
CA VAL A 307 -12.31 10.80 3.87
C VAL A 307 -12.77 9.53 3.18
N ILE A 308 -12.51 8.35 3.77
CA ILE A 308 -12.99 7.07 3.23
C ILE A 308 -14.53 7.04 3.21
N VAL A 309 -15.16 7.40 4.32
CA VAL A 309 -16.64 7.44 4.42
C VAL A 309 -17.20 8.47 3.43
N GLY A 310 -16.62 9.66 3.36
CA GLY A 310 -17.01 10.69 2.40
C GLY A 310 -16.89 10.22 0.94
N ALA A 311 -15.78 9.56 0.59
CA ALA A 311 -15.59 9.00 -0.74
C ALA A 311 -16.62 7.90 -1.07
N LEU A 312 -16.96 7.04 -0.10
CA LEU A 312 -18.00 6.03 -0.29
C LEU A 312 -19.38 6.62 -0.50
N LEU A 313 -19.70 7.71 0.20
CA LEU A 313 -21.00 8.39 0.09
C LEU A 313 -21.15 9.19 -1.20
N THR A 314 -20.08 9.90 -1.62
CA THR A 314 -20.12 10.82 -2.76
C THR A 314 -19.70 10.17 -4.08
N ALA A 315 -18.72 9.29 -4.04
CA ALA A 315 -18.13 8.63 -5.20
C ALA A 315 -18.00 7.12 -5.00
N SER A 316 -19.14 6.43 -4.87
CA SER A 316 -19.20 4.98 -4.63
C SER A 316 -18.48 4.12 -5.68
N LYS A 317 -18.29 4.66 -6.90
CA LYS A 317 -17.54 4.03 -7.99
C LYS A 317 -16.06 4.48 -8.05
N GLY A 318 -15.64 5.39 -7.16
CA GLY A 318 -14.31 6.01 -7.19
C GLY A 318 -14.17 7.10 -8.26
N ILE A 319 -12.99 7.75 -8.30
CA ILE A 319 -12.70 8.86 -9.23
C ILE A 319 -12.67 8.36 -10.68
N LEU A 320 -12.06 7.19 -10.91
CA LEU A 320 -12.02 6.55 -12.22
C LEU A 320 -12.66 5.15 -12.15
N PRO A 321 -13.96 5.06 -12.43
CA PRO A 321 -14.66 3.79 -12.38
C PRO A 321 -14.16 2.81 -13.45
N GLU A 322 -14.36 1.52 -13.23
CA GLU A 322 -14.13 0.49 -14.23
C GLU A 322 -15.03 0.73 -15.45
N VAL A 323 -14.46 0.76 -16.63
CA VAL A 323 -15.22 0.79 -17.87
C VAL A 323 -15.60 -0.64 -18.21
N PRO A 324 -16.92 -1.01 -18.17
CA PRO A 324 -17.34 -2.34 -18.53
C PRO A 324 -16.96 -2.63 -19.98
N SER A 325 -16.37 -3.81 -20.23
CA SER A 325 -16.07 -4.26 -21.58
C SER A 325 -17.38 -4.44 -22.35
N LYS A 326 -17.68 -3.48 -23.23
CA LYS A 326 -18.84 -3.63 -24.14
C LYS A 326 -18.57 -4.85 -25.02
N PRO A 327 -19.47 -5.83 -25.11
CA PRO A 327 -19.35 -6.91 -26.07
C PRO A 327 -19.20 -6.28 -27.46
N LYS A 328 -18.19 -6.70 -28.22
CA LYS A 328 -18.10 -6.30 -29.62
C LYS A 328 -19.39 -6.76 -30.28
N ARG A 329 -20.27 -5.84 -30.66
CA ARG A 329 -21.39 -6.17 -31.55
C ARG A 329 -20.76 -6.70 -32.82
N TYR A 330 -20.83 -8.00 -33.02
CA TYR A 330 -20.67 -8.56 -34.36
C TYR A 330 -21.81 -7.98 -35.17
N ILE A 331 -21.51 -6.96 -35.97
CA ILE A 331 -22.41 -6.53 -37.05
C ILE A 331 -22.39 -7.71 -38.00
N ASN A 332 -23.46 -8.53 -37.96
CA ASN A 332 -23.68 -9.59 -38.91
C ASN A 332 -23.63 -8.93 -40.30
N LYS A 333 -22.56 -9.14 -41.03
CA LYS A 333 -22.44 -8.69 -42.43
C LYS A 333 -23.53 -9.34 -43.32
N THR A 334 -24.20 -10.38 -42.86
CA THR A 334 -25.31 -11.04 -43.54
C THR A 334 -26.51 -10.12 -43.75
N SER A 335 -26.81 -9.16 -42.86
CA SER A 335 -27.91 -8.21 -43.07
C SER A 335 -27.61 -7.14 -44.14
N SER A 336 -26.38 -6.99 -44.54
CA SER A 336 -26.01 -6.09 -45.65
C SER A 336 -26.09 -6.75 -47.01
N PHE A 337 -26.12 -8.07 -47.09
CA PHE A 337 -26.35 -8.80 -48.33
C PHE A 337 -27.86 -8.94 -48.62
N GLU A 338 -28.71 -9.21 -47.62
CA GLU A 338 -30.13 -9.25 -47.78
C GLU A 338 -30.74 -7.91 -48.21
N LYS A 339 -30.23 -6.80 -47.68
CA LYS A 339 -30.67 -5.45 -48.12
C LYS A 339 -30.23 -5.06 -49.55
N LYS A 340 -29.24 -5.75 -50.14
CA LYS A 340 -28.85 -5.52 -51.49
C LYS A 340 -29.63 -6.35 -52.53
N GLU A 341 -30.20 -7.48 -52.10
CA GLU A 341 -31.09 -8.28 -52.95
C GLU A 341 -32.48 -7.66 -53.03
N GLU A 342 -33.03 -7.16 -51.91
CA GLU A 342 -34.31 -6.46 -51.91
C GLU A 342 -34.31 -5.09 -52.66
N SER A 343 -33.15 -4.54 -52.98
CA SER A 343 -33.08 -3.28 -53.76
C SER A 343 -32.90 -3.49 -55.27
N ASN A 344 -32.79 -4.74 -55.72
CA ASN A 344 -32.60 -5.10 -57.14
C ASN A 344 -33.78 -5.92 -57.75
N GLU A 345 -34.86 -6.12 -56.96
CA GLU A 345 -36.19 -6.50 -57.42
C GLU A 345 -37.12 -5.24 -57.50
#